data_185ba9e8e3e2031f97033b72c51ca879
#
_entry.id   185ba9e8e3e2031f97033b72c51ca879
#
_cell.length_a   1.000
_cell.length_b   1.000
_cell.length_c   1.000
_cell.angle_alpha   90.00
_cell.angle_beta   90.00
_cell.angle_gamma   90.00
#
_symmetry.space_group_name_H-M   'P 1'
#
loop_
_entity.id
_entity.type
_entity.pdbx_description
1 polymer ?
#
loop_
_entity_poly.entity_id
_entity_poly.type
_entity_poly.pdbx_seq_one_letter_code
_entity_poly.pdbx_strand_id
1 'polypeptide(L)'
;MGNKGYGFGAFKGVFTPSILTIIGVVMYLRFGWVLGNVGLLQSLIILTASTAITFLTGLSISALATNMRVKGGGAYFMISRSFGIEAGAAIGIPLFLSQAIAVAFYTTGFVEAFCDSIPFAEGWDVRHVSLVVLVAVLALTVFSADLALKAQYFIMAAIGLSLVSFFLGGAPDLATLKNVIPVSDLNNNDAALAIVESRSLGFWTVLAVFFPAVTGILSGVGMSGDLKNPSRSIPLGTIAAILVGYAVYASVVIFLDGFAGDSIQMRGALLEDQMFLAKCSRWTIPVIAGIWAACLSSALGSMLAAPRVLQALSHDGATPRFLGRGFGSNDDPRFAAALTFIIAAVVVYCGNI
;
A
#
# COMPACT_ATOMS: atom_id res chain seq x y z
N MET A 1 -14.62 31.64 -7.96
CA MET A 1 -13.15 31.67 -8.06
C MET A 1 -12.68 30.26 -8.37
N GLY A 2 -12.08 30.03 -9.54
CA GLY A 2 -11.65 28.70 -9.96
C GLY A 2 -10.44 28.28 -9.13
N ASN A 3 -10.61 27.18 -8.41
CA ASN A 3 -9.53 26.53 -7.69
C ASN A 3 -8.45 26.13 -8.71
N LYS A 4 -7.30 26.78 -8.68
CA LYS A 4 -6.14 26.45 -9.51
C LYS A 4 -5.48 25.22 -8.90
N GLY A 5 -6.07 24.03 -9.10
CA GLY A 5 -5.36 22.78 -8.83
C GLY A 5 -4.03 22.75 -9.60
N TYR A 6 -3.09 21.90 -9.18
CA TYR A 6 -1.75 21.79 -9.76
C TYR A 6 -1.73 21.44 -11.25
N GLY A 7 -2.87 21.07 -11.85
CA GLY A 7 -3.02 20.79 -13.27
C GLY A 7 -2.31 19.51 -13.76
N PHE A 8 -2.27 18.48 -12.93
CA PHE A 8 -1.61 17.21 -13.23
C PHE A 8 -2.29 16.43 -14.38
N GLY A 9 -1.49 15.74 -15.20
CA GLY A 9 -1.97 14.77 -16.17
C GLY A 9 -2.26 13.39 -15.55
N ALA A 10 -2.74 12.45 -16.38
CA ALA A 10 -3.08 11.09 -15.96
C ALA A 10 -1.89 10.34 -15.31
N PHE A 11 -0.70 10.46 -15.87
CA PHE A 11 0.48 9.76 -15.34
C PHE A 11 0.87 10.28 -13.97
N LYS A 12 1.08 11.59 -13.81
CA LYS A 12 1.55 12.21 -12.57
C LYS A 12 0.48 12.21 -11.46
N GLY A 13 -0.78 12.47 -11.84
CA GLY A 13 -1.85 12.71 -10.87
C GLY A 13 -2.66 11.47 -10.49
N VAL A 14 -2.65 10.40 -11.31
CA VAL A 14 -3.45 9.21 -11.04
C VAL A 14 -2.62 7.94 -11.08
N PHE A 15 -1.91 7.67 -12.19
CA PHE A 15 -1.15 6.44 -12.35
C PHE A 15 -0.06 6.28 -11.28
N THR A 16 0.80 7.30 -11.11
CA THR A 16 1.93 7.22 -10.16
C THR A 16 1.48 7.00 -8.73
N PRO A 17 0.55 7.78 -8.13
CA PRO A 17 0.07 7.52 -6.78
C PRO A 17 -0.60 6.15 -6.64
N SER A 18 -1.39 5.72 -7.64
CA SER A 18 -2.09 4.44 -7.60
C SER A 18 -1.12 3.26 -7.68
N ILE A 19 -0.18 3.27 -8.63
CA ILE A 19 0.76 2.15 -8.81
C ILE A 19 1.72 2.02 -7.61
N LEU A 20 2.15 3.13 -7.02
CA LEU A 20 3.00 3.13 -5.83
C LEU A 20 2.27 2.61 -4.59
N THR A 21 0.96 2.79 -4.51
CA THR A 21 0.15 2.23 -3.41
C THR A 21 -0.19 0.76 -3.67
N ILE A 22 -0.40 0.36 -4.92
CA ILE A 22 -0.59 -1.04 -5.31
C ILE A 22 0.71 -1.81 -5.05
N ILE A 23 1.85 -1.41 -5.65
CA ILE A 23 3.16 -2.04 -5.42
C ILE A 23 3.68 -1.58 -4.04
N GLY A 24 2.97 -2.01 -3.00
CA GLY A 24 3.19 -1.60 -1.63
C GLY A 24 3.86 -2.67 -0.78
N VAL A 25 3.82 -2.47 0.53
CA VAL A 25 4.42 -3.33 1.55
C VAL A 25 3.99 -4.80 1.46
N VAL A 26 2.72 -5.05 1.12
CA VAL A 26 2.17 -6.43 1.07
C VAL A 26 2.86 -7.27 0.00
N MET A 27 3.24 -6.68 -1.14
CA MET A 27 4.01 -7.40 -2.17
C MET A 27 5.35 -7.89 -1.61
N TYR A 28 6.08 -7.04 -0.95
CA TYR A 28 7.42 -7.37 -0.47
C TYR A 28 7.41 -8.34 0.72
N LEU A 29 6.53 -8.13 1.68
CA LEU A 29 6.56 -8.83 2.96
C LEU A 29 5.58 -10.01 3.04
N ARG A 30 4.58 -10.12 2.16
CA ARG A 30 3.53 -11.13 2.27
C ARG A 30 3.39 -12.07 1.07
N PHE A 31 4.01 -11.78 -0.07
CA PHE A 31 3.89 -12.69 -1.22
C PHE A 31 4.54 -14.05 -0.98
N GLY A 32 5.69 -14.09 -0.28
CA GLY A 32 6.28 -15.34 0.15
C GLY A 32 5.32 -16.14 1.01
N TRP A 33 4.75 -15.50 2.02
CA TRP A 33 3.77 -16.12 2.91
C TRP A 33 2.51 -16.61 2.17
N VAL A 34 1.98 -15.83 1.22
CA VAL A 34 0.83 -16.26 0.39
C VAL A 34 1.18 -17.52 -0.40
N LEU A 35 2.31 -17.51 -1.10
CA LEU A 35 2.78 -18.66 -1.90
C LEU A 35 3.04 -19.90 -1.02
N GLY A 36 3.68 -19.72 0.13
CA GLY A 36 3.95 -20.77 1.10
C GLY A 36 2.68 -21.44 1.64
N ASN A 37 1.60 -20.67 1.87
CA ASN A 37 0.33 -21.21 2.37
C ASN A 37 -0.45 -22.01 1.31
N VAL A 38 -0.62 -21.46 0.13
CA VAL A 38 -1.61 -21.99 -0.84
C VAL A 38 -1.00 -22.49 -2.15
N GLY A 39 0.31 -22.30 -2.37
CA GLY A 39 1.01 -22.66 -3.60
C GLY A 39 0.67 -21.76 -4.79
N LEU A 40 1.32 -22.01 -5.94
CA LEU A 40 1.25 -21.13 -7.11
C LEU A 40 -0.16 -20.93 -7.66
N LEU A 41 -0.85 -22.06 -7.94
CA LEU A 41 -2.17 -21.98 -8.61
C LEU A 41 -3.19 -21.19 -7.79
N GLN A 42 -3.30 -21.46 -6.50
CA GLN A 42 -4.24 -20.76 -5.62
C GLN A 42 -3.81 -19.31 -5.39
N SER A 43 -2.51 -19.01 -5.34
CA SER A 43 -1.99 -17.63 -5.28
C SER A 43 -2.40 -16.82 -6.51
N LEU A 44 -2.30 -17.41 -7.72
CA LEU A 44 -2.74 -16.76 -8.95
C LEU A 44 -4.26 -16.58 -9.00
N ILE A 45 -5.04 -17.54 -8.48
CA ILE A 45 -6.50 -17.41 -8.36
C ILE A 45 -6.86 -16.26 -7.39
N ILE A 46 -6.21 -16.20 -6.23
CA ILE A 46 -6.39 -15.12 -5.24
C ILE A 46 -6.06 -13.77 -5.86
N LEU A 47 -4.91 -13.66 -6.54
CA LEU A 47 -4.49 -12.44 -7.21
C LEU A 47 -5.50 -12.02 -8.28
N THR A 48 -5.92 -12.94 -9.13
CA THR A 48 -6.86 -12.65 -10.23
C THR A 48 -8.23 -12.25 -9.71
N ALA A 49 -8.78 -12.98 -8.73
CA ALA A 49 -10.08 -12.67 -8.13
C ALA A 49 -10.06 -11.31 -7.43
N SER A 50 -9.02 -11.04 -6.64
CA SER A 50 -8.85 -9.75 -5.94
C SER A 50 -8.70 -8.60 -6.93
N THR A 51 -7.89 -8.77 -7.97
CA THR A 51 -7.69 -7.77 -9.01
C THR A 51 -8.96 -7.55 -9.84
N ALA A 52 -9.75 -8.59 -10.11
CA ALA A 52 -11.03 -8.46 -10.81
C ALA A 52 -12.00 -7.56 -10.05
N ILE A 53 -12.10 -7.70 -8.72
CA ILE A 53 -12.91 -6.82 -7.88
C ILE A 53 -12.43 -5.36 -7.98
N THR A 54 -11.12 -5.14 -7.86
CA THR A 54 -10.52 -3.80 -7.99
C THR A 54 -10.71 -3.22 -9.38
N PHE A 55 -10.63 -4.05 -10.43
CA PHE A 55 -10.83 -3.63 -11.82
C PHE A 55 -12.28 -3.20 -12.07
N LEU A 56 -13.27 -3.97 -11.59
CA LEU A 56 -14.69 -3.61 -11.67
C LEU A 56 -14.97 -2.30 -10.91
N THR A 57 -14.36 -2.12 -9.75
CA THR A 57 -14.43 -0.86 -9.00
C THR A 57 -13.80 0.29 -9.80
N GLY A 58 -12.65 0.07 -10.42
CA GLY A 58 -11.98 1.04 -11.29
C GLY A 58 -12.82 1.44 -12.51
N LEU A 59 -13.53 0.48 -13.12
CA LEU A 59 -14.49 0.76 -14.20
C LEU A 59 -15.67 1.61 -13.72
N SER A 60 -16.23 1.31 -12.55
CA SER A 60 -17.32 2.08 -11.96
C SER A 60 -16.90 3.52 -11.65
N ILE A 61 -15.72 3.71 -11.05
CA ILE A 61 -15.13 5.03 -10.81
C ILE A 61 -14.88 5.77 -12.13
N SER A 62 -14.39 5.07 -13.14
CA SER A 62 -14.15 5.64 -14.47
C SER A 62 -15.44 6.11 -15.15
N ALA A 63 -16.50 5.32 -15.05
CA ALA A 63 -17.82 5.69 -15.55
C ALA A 63 -18.36 6.95 -14.87
N LEU A 64 -18.27 7.03 -13.55
CA LEU A 64 -18.68 8.22 -12.80
C LEU A 64 -17.82 9.45 -13.16
N ALA A 65 -16.50 9.29 -13.25
CA ALA A 65 -15.57 10.38 -13.56
C ALA A 65 -15.74 10.94 -14.97
N THR A 66 -16.23 10.16 -15.92
CA THR A 66 -16.53 10.61 -17.29
C THR A 66 -17.87 11.34 -17.39
N ASN A 67 -18.83 11.02 -16.53
CA ASN A 67 -20.18 11.57 -16.57
C ASN A 67 -20.38 12.81 -15.69
N MET A 68 -19.46 13.09 -14.76
CA MET A 68 -19.56 14.25 -13.86
C MET A 68 -18.24 15.03 -13.77
N ARG A 69 -18.34 16.32 -13.44
CA ARG A 69 -17.17 17.16 -13.16
C ARG A 69 -16.67 16.87 -11.75
N VAL A 70 -15.70 15.97 -11.62
CA VAL A 70 -15.12 15.58 -10.33
C VAL A 70 -14.32 16.73 -9.74
N LYS A 71 -14.62 17.08 -8.48
CA LYS A 71 -13.87 18.03 -7.65
C LYS A 71 -13.05 17.28 -6.58
N GLY A 72 -12.45 18.00 -5.64
CA GLY A 72 -11.75 17.39 -4.50
C GLY A 72 -12.67 16.47 -3.66
N GLY A 73 -12.07 15.49 -2.99
CA GLY A 73 -12.81 14.48 -2.20
C GLY A 73 -12.90 13.10 -2.84
N GLY A 74 -12.39 12.93 -4.07
CA GLY A 74 -12.22 11.61 -4.71
C GLY A 74 -13.53 10.82 -4.83
N ALA A 75 -13.49 9.56 -4.40
CA ALA A 75 -14.62 8.64 -4.47
C ALA A 75 -15.83 9.12 -3.65
N TYR A 76 -15.60 9.73 -2.47
CA TYR A 76 -16.68 10.32 -1.67
C TYR A 76 -17.47 11.35 -2.48
N PHE A 77 -16.78 12.27 -3.16
CA PHE A 77 -17.45 13.29 -3.97
C PHE A 77 -18.32 12.66 -5.07
N MET A 78 -17.80 11.67 -5.78
CA MET A 78 -18.55 10.99 -6.84
C MET A 78 -19.80 10.31 -6.32
N ILE A 79 -19.70 9.60 -5.21
CA ILE A 79 -20.82 8.85 -4.61
C ILE A 79 -21.87 9.82 -4.03
N SER A 80 -21.46 10.84 -3.29
CA SER A 80 -22.37 11.81 -2.68
C SER A 80 -23.17 12.60 -3.73
N ARG A 81 -22.60 12.86 -4.89
CA ARG A 81 -23.28 13.56 -5.99
C ARG A 81 -24.17 12.64 -6.83
N SER A 82 -23.92 11.32 -6.83
CA SER A 82 -24.72 10.34 -7.59
C SER A 82 -25.88 9.79 -6.77
N PHE A 83 -25.68 9.53 -5.47
CA PHE A 83 -26.63 8.81 -4.61
C PHE A 83 -27.10 9.62 -3.39
N GLY A 84 -26.68 10.88 -3.27
CA GLY A 84 -27.01 11.74 -2.14
C GLY A 84 -25.96 11.72 -1.03
N ILE A 85 -26.07 12.73 -0.14
CA ILE A 85 -25.10 12.96 0.94
C ILE A 85 -25.11 11.82 1.96
N GLU A 86 -26.28 11.23 2.24
CA GLU A 86 -26.40 10.13 3.20
C GLU A 86 -25.62 8.89 2.74
N ALA A 87 -25.82 8.46 1.49
CA ALA A 87 -25.06 7.35 0.90
C ALA A 87 -23.55 7.69 0.79
N GLY A 88 -23.24 8.94 0.44
CA GLY A 88 -21.88 9.44 0.42
C GLY A 88 -21.22 9.35 1.81
N ALA A 89 -21.89 9.80 2.86
CA ALA A 89 -21.37 9.77 4.23
C ALA A 89 -21.19 8.35 4.75
N ALA A 90 -22.13 7.44 4.45
CA ALA A 90 -22.04 6.03 4.83
C ALA A 90 -20.77 5.34 4.27
N ILE A 91 -20.27 5.77 3.12
CA ILE A 91 -19.04 5.26 2.51
C ILE A 91 -17.84 6.14 2.86
N GLY A 92 -18.01 7.45 2.92
CA GLY A 92 -16.94 8.41 3.14
C GLY A 92 -16.33 8.34 4.53
N ILE A 93 -17.13 8.09 5.58
CA ILE A 93 -16.62 7.94 6.95
C ILE A 93 -15.75 6.68 7.07
N PRO A 94 -16.18 5.47 6.67
CA PRO A 94 -15.31 4.30 6.63
C PRO A 94 -14.07 4.50 5.74
N LEU A 95 -14.19 5.19 4.61
CA LEU A 95 -13.07 5.49 3.72
C LEU A 95 -12.02 6.38 4.42
N PHE A 96 -12.46 7.42 5.13
CA PHE A 96 -11.57 8.24 5.94
C PHE A 96 -10.85 7.42 7.02
N LEU A 97 -11.61 6.62 7.79
CA LEU A 97 -11.05 5.79 8.85
C LEU A 97 -10.07 4.76 8.31
N SER A 98 -10.40 4.08 7.21
CA SER A 98 -9.51 3.09 6.59
C SER A 98 -8.20 3.72 6.14
N GLN A 99 -8.24 4.92 5.54
CA GLN A 99 -7.03 5.64 5.15
C GLN A 99 -6.21 6.10 6.36
N ALA A 100 -6.86 6.54 7.44
CA ALA A 100 -6.16 6.95 8.67
C ALA A 100 -5.47 5.74 9.35
N ILE A 101 -6.14 4.58 9.40
CA ILE A 101 -5.56 3.33 9.90
C ILE A 101 -4.43 2.84 8.97
N ALA A 102 -4.58 2.99 7.66
CA ALA A 102 -3.56 2.62 6.70
C ALA A 102 -2.25 3.40 6.89
N VAL A 103 -2.31 4.67 7.32
CA VAL A 103 -1.10 5.44 7.68
C VAL A 103 -0.33 4.73 8.79
N ALA A 104 -1.01 4.26 9.85
CA ALA A 104 -0.39 3.50 10.93
C ALA A 104 0.26 2.22 10.41
N PHE A 105 -0.49 1.42 9.66
CA PHE A 105 -0.03 0.15 9.10
C PHE A 105 1.24 0.31 8.24
N TYR A 106 1.24 1.27 7.32
CA TYR A 106 2.41 1.50 6.46
C TYR A 106 3.61 2.08 7.20
N THR A 107 3.36 2.92 8.22
CA THR A 107 4.43 3.48 9.06
C THR A 107 5.07 2.39 9.91
N THR A 108 4.27 1.52 10.52
CA THR A 108 4.77 0.39 11.30
C THR A 108 5.53 -0.61 10.41
N GLY A 109 4.96 -0.97 9.25
CA GLY A 109 5.65 -1.85 8.29
C GLY A 109 6.98 -1.28 7.79
N PHE A 110 7.09 0.05 7.64
CA PHE A 110 8.38 0.68 7.37
C PHE A 110 9.38 0.47 8.51
N VAL A 111 8.96 0.69 9.75
CA VAL A 111 9.84 0.61 10.92
C VAL A 111 10.26 -0.84 11.19
N GLU A 112 9.36 -1.80 11.06
CA GLU A 112 9.70 -3.23 11.15
C GLU A 112 10.77 -3.60 10.13
N ALA A 113 10.53 -3.31 8.84
CA ALA A 113 11.51 -3.58 7.79
C ALA A 113 12.83 -2.82 7.98
N PHE A 114 12.79 -1.63 8.59
CA PHE A 114 13.98 -0.86 8.94
C PHE A 114 14.77 -1.52 10.07
N CYS A 115 14.13 -1.89 11.16
CA CYS A 115 14.77 -2.56 12.29
C CYS A 115 15.36 -3.91 11.91
N ASP A 116 14.65 -4.70 11.09
CA ASP A 116 15.12 -6.01 10.61
C ASP A 116 16.29 -5.91 9.64
N SER A 117 16.41 -4.78 8.93
CA SER A 117 17.47 -4.62 7.90
C SER A 117 18.74 -3.98 8.44
N ILE A 118 18.71 -3.31 9.58
CA ILE A 118 19.81 -2.50 10.08
C ILE A 118 20.27 -2.97 11.48
N PRO A 119 21.49 -3.53 11.62
CA PRO A 119 21.94 -4.13 12.87
C PRO A 119 21.94 -3.19 14.08
N PHE A 120 22.21 -1.88 13.90
CA PHE A 120 22.18 -0.95 15.04
C PHE A 120 20.77 -0.59 15.54
N ALA A 121 19.74 -0.89 14.75
CA ALA A 121 18.34 -0.67 15.11
C ALA A 121 17.71 -1.93 15.71
N GLU A 122 18.44 -3.03 15.78
CA GLU A 122 18.00 -4.28 16.40
C GLU A 122 17.67 -4.03 17.88
N GLY A 123 16.46 -4.40 18.30
CA GLY A 123 15.98 -4.17 19.66
C GLY A 123 15.35 -2.80 19.94
N TRP A 124 15.24 -1.94 18.93
CA TRP A 124 14.46 -0.70 19.10
C TRP A 124 12.98 -1.02 19.24
N ASP A 125 12.31 -0.25 20.10
CA ASP A 125 10.85 -0.38 20.23
C ASP A 125 10.15 0.17 18.99
N VAL A 126 9.59 -0.74 18.19
CA VAL A 126 8.89 -0.44 16.94
C VAL A 126 7.81 0.64 17.13
N ARG A 127 7.10 0.64 18.28
CA ARG A 127 6.04 1.61 18.58
C ARG A 127 6.57 3.04 18.67
N HIS A 128 7.64 3.23 19.45
CA HIS A 128 8.23 4.56 19.63
C HIS A 128 8.84 5.09 18.34
N VAL A 129 9.55 4.24 17.58
CA VAL A 129 10.13 4.64 16.30
C VAL A 129 9.02 4.95 15.29
N SER A 130 7.94 4.17 15.26
CA SER A 130 6.78 4.43 14.38
C SER A 130 6.12 5.76 14.68
N LEU A 131 6.00 6.15 15.94
CA LEU A 131 5.48 7.47 16.30
C LEU A 131 6.38 8.60 15.80
N VAL A 132 7.70 8.47 15.88
CA VAL A 132 8.66 9.44 15.34
C VAL A 132 8.52 9.56 13.81
N VAL A 133 8.45 8.42 13.11
CA VAL A 133 8.26 8.41 11.65
C VAL A 133 6.90 9.01 11.27
N LEU A 134 5.84 8.71 12.04
CA LEU A 134 4.51 9.26 11.82
C LEU A 134 4.50 10.80 11.95
N VAL A 135 5.22 11.35 12.93
CA VAL A 135 5.41 12.82 13.07
C VAL A 135 6.14 13.38 11.85
N ALA A 136 7.18 12.70 11.35
CA ALA A 136 7.91 13.12 10.16
C ALA A 136 7.01 13.11 8.90
N VAL A 137 6.17 12.07 8.74
CA VAL A 137 5.19 11.96 7.64
C VAL A 137 4.17 13.09 7.72
N LEU A 138 3.62 13.39 8.92
CA LEU A 138 2.71 14.53 9.12
C LEU A 138 3.40 15.85 8.76
N ALA A 139 4.60 16.08 9.29
CA ALA A 139 5.36 17.30 9.02
C ALA A 139 5.57 17.49 7.51
N LEU A 140 6.02 16.45 6.82
CA LEU A 140 6.26 16.50 5.37
C LEU A 140 4.98 16.83 4.59
N THR A 141 3.84 16.25 4.95
CA THR A 141 2.56 16.47 4.27
C THR A 141 1.97 17.83 4.54
N VAL A 142 2.13 18.38 5.75
CA VAL A 142 1.62 19.70 6.14
C VAL A 142 2.49 20.83 5.61
N PHE A 143 3.82 20.67 5.64
CA PHE A 143 4.74 21.73 5.22
C PHE A 143 4.98 21.76 3.71
N SER A 144 4.93 20.63 3.02
CA SER A 144 5.25 20.57 1.60
C SER A 144 4.60 19.40 0.86
N ALA A 145 3.31 19.54 0.54
CA ALA A 145 2.61 18.57 -0.31
C ALA A 145 3.29 18.39 -1.71
N ASP A 146 3.88 19.48 -2.25
CA ASP A 146 4.63 19.41 -3.52
C ASP A 146 5.91 18.57 -3.40
N LEU A 147 6.62 18.64 -2.28
CA LEU A 147 7.79 17.82 -2.01
C LEU A 147 7.40 16.33 -1.86
N ALA A 148 6.30 16.05 -1.17
CA ALA A 148 5.75 14.70 -1.03
C ALA A 148 5.42 14.08 -2.40
N LEU A 149 4.82 14.86 -3.31
CA LEU A 149 4.53 14.42 -4.67
C LEU A 149 5.79 14.23 -5.53
N LYS A 150 6.81 15.06 -5.36
CA LYS A 150 8.09 14.90 -6.06
C LYS A 150 8.87 13.69 -5.56
N ALA A 151 8.81 13.39 -4.25
CA ALA A 151 9.42 12.21 -3.67
C ALA A 151 8.90 10.91 -4.30
N GLN A 152 7.65 10.86 -4.77
CA GLN A 152 7.07 9.69 -5.43
C GLN A 152 7.85 9.22 -6.66
N TYR A 153 8.55 10.11 -7.38
CA TYR A 153 9.37 9.70 -8.52
C TYR A 153 10.64 8.97 -8.08
N PHE A 154 11.30 9.42 -7.00
CA PHE A 154 12.45 8.70 -6.42
C PHE A 154 12.02 7.35 -5.87
N ILE A 155 10.87 7.29 -5.22
CA ILE A 155 10.26 6.06 -4.71
C ILE A 155 9.97 5.10 -5.87
N MET A 156 9.37 5.58 -6.96
CA MET A 156 9.10 4.77 -8.14
C MET A 156 10.37 4.21 -8.76
N ALA A 157 11.44 5.00 -8.82
CA ALA A 157 12.75 4.55 -9.31
C ALA A 157 13.36 3.47 -8.37
N ALA A 158 13.26 3.66 -7.05
CA ALA A 158 13.74 2.69 -6.07
C ALA A 158 12.97 1.36 -6.17
N ILE A 159 11.64 1.41 -6.28
CA ILE A 159 10.79 0.22 -6.49
C ILE A 159 11.14 -0.46 -7.83
N GLY A 160 11.30 0.31 -8.91
CA GLY A 160 11.72 -0.23 -10.20
C GLY A 160 13.06 -0.95 -10.13
N LEU A 161 14.05 -0.35 -9.46
CA LEU A 161 15.36 -0.95 -9.26
C LEU A 161 15.31 -2.21 -8.39
N SER A 162 14.45 -2.21 -7.36
CA SER A 162 14.24 -3.37 -6.50
C SER A 162 13.65 -4.56 -7.28
N LEU A 163 12.65 -4.32 -8.14
CA LEU A 163 12.07 -5.34 -9.00
C LEU A 163 13.08 -5.89 -10.00
N VAL A 164 13.89 -5.02 -10.63
CA VAL A 164 14.98 -5.46 -11.50
C VAL A 164 15.96 -6.33 -10.74
N SER A 165 16.36 -5.95 -9.52
CA SER A 165 17.25 -6.76 -8.68
C SER A 165 16.63 -8.12 -8.33
N PHE A 166 15.32 -8.17 -8.04
CA PHE A 166 14.61 -9.41 -7.77
C PHE A 166 14.56 -10.33 -9.00
N PHE A 167 14.16 -9.82 -10.17
CA PHE A 167 14.06 -10.64 -11.39
C PHE A 167 15.43 -11.11 -11.93
N LEU A 168 16.52 -10.44 -11.57
CA LEU A 168 17.89 -10.88 -11.88
C LEU A 168 18.48 -11.81 -10.79
N GLY A 169 17.74 -12.09 -9.75
CA GLY A 169 18.12 -12.96 -8.65
C GLY A 169 17.94 -14.45 -8.94
N GLY A 170 17.90 -15.24 -7.90
CA GLY A 170 17.74 -16.69 -7.96
C GLY A 170 17.31 -17.28 -6.62
N ALA A 171 17.24 -18.62 -6.58
CA ALA A 171 16.93 -19.33 -5.35
C ALA A 171 17.98 -18.98 -4.27
N PRO A 172 17.59 -18.62 -3.05
CA PRO A 172 18.52 -18.35 -1.97
C PRO A 172 19.17 -19.64 -1.50
N ASP A 173 20.45 -19.55 -1.13
CA ASP A 173 21.12 -20.70 -0.50
C ASP A 173 20.48 -21.03 0.84
N LEU A 174 20.30 -22.33 1.14
CA LEU A 174 19.81 -22.78 2.46
C LEU A 174 20.64 -22.21 3.62
N ALA A 175 21.92 -21.90 3.39
CA ALA A 175 22.79 -21.24 4.37
C ALA A 175 22.34 -19.81 4.73
N THR A 176 21.75 -19.08 3.79
CA THR A 176 21.21 -17.72 4.02
C THR A 176 19.90 -17.72 4.79
N LEU A 177 19.20 -18.85 4.81
CA LEU A 177 17.92 -19.03 5.54
C LEU A 177 18.12 -19.50 6.99
N LYS A 178 19.36 -19.85 7.39
CA LYS A 178 19.69 -20.37 8.72
C LYS A 178 19.31 -19.48 9.90
N ASN A 179 19.17 -18.19 9.67
CA ASN A 179 18.81 -17.24 10.73
C ASN A 179 17.28 -17.21 11.00
N VAL A 180 16.48 -17.82 10.13
CA VAL A 180 15.01 -17.80 10.21
C VAL A 180 14.46 -19.13 10.71
N ILE A 181 15.06 -20.23 10.26
CA ILE A 181 14.67 -21.59 10.69
C ILE A 181 15.90 -22.25 11.33
N PRO A 182 15.78 -22.86 12.53
CA PRO A 182 16.87 -23.59 13.15
C PRO A 182 17.49 -24.61 12.19
N VAL A 183 18.83 -24.66 12.12
CA VAL A 183 19.57 -25.53 11.17
C VAL A 183 19.20 -27.02 11.34
N SER A 184 18.85 -27.43 12.55
CA SER A 184 18.33 -28.78 12.85
C SER A 184 17.07 -29.08 12.06
N ASP A 185 16.19 -28.09 11.87
CA ASP A 185 14.88 -28.26 11.27
C ASP A 185 14.93 -28.11 9.74
N LEU A 186 15.91 -27.33 9.22
CA LEU A 186 16.14 -27.22 7.77
C LEU A 186 16.66 -28.53 7.13
N ASN A 187 17.42 -29.33 7.89
CA ASN A 187 17.94 -30.59 7.40
C ASN A 187 17.00 -31.78 7.66
N ASN A 188 15.89 -31.55 8.38
CA ASN A 188 14.90 -32.57 8.70
C ASN A 188 13.59 -32.26 7.97
N ASN A 189 13.25 -33.07 6.96
CA ASN A 189 12.02 -32.92 6.20
C ASN A 189 10.76 -33.01 7.09
N ASP A 190 10.80 -33.79 8.16
CA ASP A 190 9.67 -33.97 9.07
C ASP A 190 9.39 -32.69 9.89
N ALA A 191 10.45 -31.98 10.32
CA ALA A 191 10.31 -30.71 11.02
C ALA A 191 9.77 -29.60 10.09
N ALA A 192 10.32 -29.50 8.86
CA ALA A 192 9.83 -28.57 7.85
C ALA A 192 8.36 -28.86 7.47
N LEU A 193 7.98 -30.13 7.38
CA LEU A 193 6.61 -30.56 7.13
C LEU A 193 5.68 -30.14 8.28
N ALA A 194 6.11 -30.35 9.52
CA ALA A 194 5.35 -29.95 10.71
C ALA A 194 5.10 -28.43 10.76
N ILE A 195 6.09 -27.61 10.35
CA ILE A 195 5.92 -26.14 10.25
C ILE A 195 4.87 -25.82 9.18
N VAL A 196 4.96 -26.41 8.01
CA VAL A 196 4.00 -26.17 6.92
C VAL A 196 2.60 -26.61 7.33
N GLU A 197 2.43 -27.77 7.95
CA GLU A 197 1.12 -28.25 8.41
C GLU A 197 0.52 -27.43 9.54
N SER A 198 1.35 -26.99 10.50
CA SER A 198 0.86 -26.21 11.66
C SER A 198 0.52 -24.75 11.32
N ARG A 199 1.14 -24.19 10.27
CA ARG A 199 0.99 -22.77 9.90
C ARG A 199 0.25 -22.53 8.59
N SER A 200 -0.06 -23.57 7.79
CA SER A 200 -0.82 -23.41 6.57
C SER A 200 -2.26 -22.96 6.87
N LEU A 201 -2.64 -21.84 6.30
CA LEU A 201 -3.98 -21.28 6.41
C LEU A 201 -4.79 -21.57 5.16
N GLY A 202 -6.11 -21.68 5.34
CA GLY A 202 -7.01 -21.96 4.22
C GLY A 202 -7.11 -20.78 3.24
N PHE A 203 -7.53 -21.09 2.01
CA PHE A 203 -7.68 -20.17 0.89
C PHE A 203 -8.36 -18.84 1.27
N TRP A 204 -9.47 -18.87 2.00
CA TRP A 204 -10.24 -17.67 2.35
C TRP A 204 -9.52 -16.73 3.32
N THR A 205 -8.75 -17.30 4.25
CA THR A 205 -7.93 -16.52 5.17
C THR A 205 -6.79 -15.83 4.42
N VAL A 206 -6.12 -16.58 3.52
CA VAL A 206 -5.05 -16.03 2.69
C VAL A 206 -5.57 -14.95 1.75
N LEU A 207 -6.74 -15.15 1.12
CA LEU A 207 -7.40 -14.13 0.30
C LEU A 207 -7.70 -12.87 1.12
N ALA A 208 -8.21 -13.00 2.35
CA ALA A 208 -8.51 -11.86 3.21
C ALA A 208 -7.25 -11.04 3.57
N VAL A 209 -6.13 -11.71 3.86
CA VAL A 209 -4.84 -11.08 4.14
C VAL A 209 -4.22 -10.44 2.88
N PHE A 210 -4.40 -11.08 1.72
CA PHE A 210 -3.84 -10.60 0.45
C PHE A 210 -4.65 -9.45 -0.16
N PHE A 211 -5.97 -9.43 -0.01
CA PHE A 211 -6.87 -8.49 -0.68
C PHE A 211 -6.43 -7.02 -0.59
N PRO A 212 -5.93 -6.51 0.57
CA PRO A 212 -5.40 -5.14 0.66
C PRO A 212 -4.29 -4.81 -0.34
N ALA A 213 -3.53 -5.80 -0.82
CA ALA A 213 -2.43 -5.59 -1.77
C ALA A 213 -2.89 -4.97 -3.09
N VAL A 214 -4.05 -5.37 -3.59
CA VAL A 214 -4.59 -4.90 -4.88
C VAL A 214 -5.46 -3.65 -4.76
N THR A 215 -5.69 -3.15 -3.55
CA THR A 215 -6.35 -1.87 -3.29
C THR A 215 -5.35 -0.72 -3.55
N GLY A 216 -5.75 0.52 -3.42
CA GLY A 216 -4.82 1.65 -3.60
C GLY A 216 -5.14 2.53 -4.80
N ILE A 217 -6.07 2.11 -5.68
CA ILE A 217 -6.55 2.95 -6.79
C ILE A 217 -7.14 4.28 -6.33
N LEU A 218 -7.67 4.32 -5.11
CA LEU A 218 -8.26 5.53 -4.52
C LEU A 218 -7.23 6.61 -4.19
N SER A 219 -5.94 6.27 -4.08
CA SER A 219 -4.85 7.22 -3.87
C SER A 219 -4.76 8.22 -5.03
N GLY A 220 -4.78 7.72 -6.28
CA GLY A 220 -4.82 8.58 -7.47
C GLY A 220 -6.17 9.29 -7.66
N VAL A 221 -7.29 8.61 -7.38
CA VAL A 221 -8.63 9.20 -7.46
C VAL A 221 -8.81 10.33 -6.42
N GLY A 222 -8.20 10.20 -5.24
CA GLY A 222 -8.18 11.24 -4.20
C GLY A 222 -7.57 12.57 -4.66
N MET A 223 -6.65 12.53 -5.64
CA MET A 223 -6.03 13.71 -6.24
C MET A 223 -6.90 14.39 -7.34
N SER A 224 -8.15 13.99 -7.49
CA SER A 224 -9.07 14.45 -8.54
C SER A 224 -9.19 15.98 -8.65
N GLY A 225 -9.13 16.71 -7.53
CA GLY A 225 -9.17 18.17 -7.49
C GLY A 225 -7.96 18.85 -8.12
N ASP A 226 -6.83 18.16 -8.23
CA ASP A 226 -5.57 18.66 -8.74
C ASP A 226 -5.31 18.29 -10.22
N LEU A 227 -6.24 17.56 -10.85
CA LEU A 227 -6.12 17.10 -12.23
C LEU A 227 -6.54 18.18 -13.26
N LYS A 228 -5.81 18.25 -14.37
CA LYS A 228 -6.17 19.15 -15.49
C LYS A 228 -7.48 18.70 -16.17
N ASN A 229 -7.61 17.41 -16.43
CA ASN A 229 -8.79 16.80 -17.07
C ASN A 229 -9.17 15.50 -16.31
N PRO A 230 -9.93 15.60 -15.20
CA PRO A 230 -10.28 14.43 -14.39
C PRO A 230 -10.99 13.32 -15.17
N SER A 231 -11.93 13.68 -16.05
CA SER A 231 -12.73 12.74 -16.87
C SER A 231 -11.89 11.83 -17.78
N ARG A 232 -10.71 12.26 -18.18
CA ARG A 232 -9.77 11.44 -18.98
C ARG A 232 -8.65 10.86 -18.16
N SER A 233 -8.16 11.61 -17.17
CA SER A 233 -7.01 11.22 -16.36
C SER A 233 -7.32 10.10 -15.39
N ILE A 234 -8.52 10.11 -14.77
CA ILE A 234 -8.93 9.08 -13.81
C ILE A 234 -9.07 7.72 -14.50
N PRO A 235 -9.85 7.55 -15.60
CA PRO A 235 -9.97 6.25 -16.27
C PRO A 235 -8.62 5.70 -16.73
N LEU A 236 -7.86 6.50 -17.47
CA LEU A 236 -6.58 6.06 -18.01
C LEU A 236 -5.58 5.68 -16.93
N GLY A 237 -5.43 6.54 -15.92
CA GLY A 237 -4.45 6.33 -14.85
C GLY A 237 -4.81 5.14 -13.97
N THR A 238 -6.08 5.00 -13.60
CA THR A 238 -6.56 3.92 -12.74
C THR A 238 -6.47 2.56 -13.43
N ILE A 239 -7.00 2.44 -14.67
CA ILE A 239 -6.97 1.17 -15.41
C ILE A 239 -5.53 0.76 -15.70
N ALA A 240 -4.68 1.69 -16.14
CA ALA A 240 -3.27 1.40 -16.39
C ALA A 240 -2.54 0.93 -15.11
N ALA A 241 -2.81 1.56 -13.96
CA ALA A 241 -2.20 1.15 -12.68
C ALA A 241 -2.63 -0.27 -12.27
N ILE A 242 -3.90 -0.63 -12.44
CA ILE A 242 -4.41 -1.97 -12.12
C ILE A 242 -3.75 -3.02 -13.02
N LEU A 243 -3.71 -2.79 -14.33
CA LEU A 243 -3.14 -3.75 -15.28
C LEU A 243 -1.64 -3.95 -15.09
N VAL A 244 -0.89 -2.86 -14.91
CA VAL A 244 0.55 -2.92 -14.64
C VAL A 244 0.81 -3.59 -13.28
N GLY A 245 0.05 -3.25 -12.24
CA GLY A 245 0.14 -3.87 -10.92
C GLY A 245 -0.13 -5.39 -10.98
N TYR A 246 -1.17 -5.81 -11.70
CA TYR A 246 -1.47 -7.22 -11.90
C TYR A 246 -0.32 -7.96 -12.62
N ALA A 247 0.23 -7.39 -13.69
CA ALA A 247 1.33 -7.99 -14.43
C ALA A 247 2.59 -8.14 -13.56
N VAL A 248 2.93 -7.11 -12.77
CA VAL A 248 4.05 -7.17 -11.83
C VAL A 248 3.81 -8.25 -10.77
N TYR A 249 2.64 -8.29 -10.16
CA TYR A 249 2.29 -9.24 -9.12
C TYR A 249 2.32 -10.69 -9.62
N ALA A 250 1.71 -10.95 -10.78
CA ALA A 250 1.73 -12.27 -11.40
C ALA A 250 3.18 -12.72 -11.70
N SER A 251 4.00 -11.81 -12.23
CA SER A 251 5.41 -12.09 -12.50
C SER A 251 6.18 -12.39 -11.21
N VAL A 252 5.98 -11.61 -10.14
CA VAL A 252 6.66 -11.84 -8.85
C VAL A 252 6.30 -13.20 -8.27
N VAL A 253 5.02 -13.57 -8.26
CA VAL A 253 4.56 -14.87 -7.73
C VAL A 253 5.15 -16.05 -8.53
N ILE A 254 5.14 -15.95 -9.87
CA ILE A 254 5.68 -17.01 -10.76
C ILE A 254 7.20 -17.17 -10.54
N PHE A 255 7.94 -16.06 -10.47
CA PHE A 255 9.39 -16.11 -10.24
C PHE A 255 9.71 -16.64 -8.84
N LEU A 256 8.93 -16.23 -7.84
CA LEU A 256 9.13 -16.69 -6.46
C LEU A 256 8.89 -18.19 -6.31
N ASP A 257 7.87 -18.71 -6.98
CA ASP A 257 7.61 -20.17 -7.05
C ASP A 257 8.75 -20.91 -7.77
N GLY A 258 9.24 -20.36 -8.87
CA GLY A 258 10.40 -20.90 -9.57
C GLY A 258 11.68 -20.93 -8.72
N PHE A 259 11.84 -19.97 -7.80
CA PHE A 259 12.98 -19.94 -6.87
C PHE A 259 12.79 -20.90 -5.68
N ALA A 260 11.57 -21.06 -5.19
CA ALA A 260 11.26 -21.97 -4.09
C ALA A 260 11.25 -23.44 -4.54
N GLY A 261 10.82 -23.72 -5.76
CA GLY A 261 10.66 -25.06 -6.30
C GLY A 261 9.73 -25.93 -5.44
N ASP A 262 9.86 -27.25 -5.58
CA ASP A 262 9.07 -28.22 -4.79
C ASP A 262 9.67 -28.53 -3.41
N SER A 263 10.65 -27.74 -2.95
CA SER A 263 11.33 -27.97 -1.68
C SER A 263 10.46 -27.60 -0.49
N ILE A 264 10.19 -28.55 0.41
CA ILE A 264 9.46 -28.34 1.66
C ILE A 264 10.17 -27.31 2.55
N GLN A 265 11.51 -27.32 2.56
CA GLN A 265 12.32 -26.36 3.32
C GLN A 265 12.12 -24.94 2.83
N MET A 266 12.07 -24.74 1.51
CA MET A 266 11.79 -23.41 0.93
C MET A 266 10.36 -22.96 1.21
N ARG A 267 9.38 -23.86 1.22
CA ARG A 267 8.01 -23.54 1.63
C ARG A 267 7.94 -23.13 3.10
N GLY A 268 8.64 -23.81 3.99
CA GLY A 268 8.78 -23.39 5.40
C GLY A 268 9.39 -21.99 5.52
N ALA A 269 10.46 -21.71 4.76
CA ALA A 269 11.10 -20.41 4.73
C ALA A 269 10.17 -19.30 4.20
N LEU A 270 9.36 -19.57 3.19
CA LEU A 270 8.35 -18.64 2.68
C LEU A 270 7.31 -18.24 3.74
N LEU A 271 6.97 -19.16 4.65
CA LEU A 271 5.99 -18.90 5.71
C LEU A 271 6.57 -18.07 6.87
N GLU A 272 7.85 -18.26 7.18
CA GLU A 272 8.53 -17.66 8.33
C GLU A 272 9.22 -16.33 8.00
N ASP A 273 9.80 -16.23 6.79
CA ASP A 273 10.69 -15.13 6.43
C ASP A 273 9.98 -14.04 5.64
N GLN A 274 9.68 -12.93 6.32
CA GLN A 274 9.09 -11.76 5.66
C GLN A 274 10.03 -11.11 4.63
N MET A 275 11.36 -11.29 4.79
CA MET A 275 12.37 -10.74 3.90
C MET A 275 12.82 -11.72 2.80
N PHE A 276 12.08 -12.81 2.60
CA PHE A 276 12.41 -13.86 1.63
C PHE A 276 12.65 -13.29 0.21
N LEU A 277 11.82 -12.35 -0.23
CA LEU A 277 11.95 -11.69 -1.53
C LEU A 277 13.28 -10.93 -1.67
N ALA A 278 13.75 -10.30 -0.59
CA ALA A 278 15.06 -9.65 -0.58
C ALA A 278 16.22 -10.65 -0.65
N LYS A 279 16.09 -11.83 -0.03
CA LYS A 279 17.09 -12.90 -0.07
C LYS A 279 17.18 -13.59 -1.42
N CYS A 280 16.08 -13.64 -2.19
CA CYS A 280 16.05 -14.13 -3.58
C CYS A 280 16.70 -13.16 -4.57
N SER A 281 16.89 -11.90 -4.21
CA SER A 281 17.32 -10.86 -5.14
C SER A 281 18.83 -10.90 -5.42
N ARG A 282 19.24 -10.45 -6.61
CA ARG A 282 20.66 -10.32 -6.98
C ARG A 282 21.42 -9.36 -6.07
N TRP A 283 20.79 -8.26 -5.71
CA TRP A 283 21.29 -7.24 -4.79
C TRP A 283 20.25 -6.96 -3.72
N THR A 284 20.55 -7.26 -2.47
CA THR A 284 19.63 -7.11 -1.34
C THR A 284 19.33 -5.64 -1.04
N ILE A 285 20.34 -4.76 -1.13
CA ILE A 285 20.21 -3.33 -0.78
C ILE A 285 19.11 -2.61 -1.58
N PRO A 286 19.02 -2.71 -2.93
CA PRO A 286 17.92 -2.11 -3.69
C PRO A 286 16.55 -2.61 -3.28
N VAL A 287 16.42 -3.89 -2.88
CA VAL A 287 15.14 -4.44 -2.46
C VAL A 287 14.73 -3.90 -1.10
N ILE A 288 15.64 -3.82 -0.14
CA ILE A 288 15.40 -3.17 1.16
C ILE A 288 14.99 -1.70 0.96
N ALA A 289 15.72 -0.96 0.13
CA ALA A 289 15.37 0.42 -0.22
C ALA A 289 13.98 0.51 -0.89
N GLY A 290 13.63 -0.48 -1.73
CA GLY A 290 12.31 -0.60 -2.35
C GLY A 290 11.20 -0.83 -1.32
N ILE A 291 11.41 -1.68 -0.32
CA ILE A 291 10.48 -1.93 0.79
C ILE A 291 10.23 -0.62 1.56
N TRP A 292 11.30 0.04 2.00
CA TRP A 292 11.19 1.31 2.72
C TRP A 292 10.47 2.38 1.91
N ALA A 293 10.83 2.50 0.64
CA ALA A 293 10.23 3.44 -0.29
C ALA A 293 8.74 3.16 -0.50
N ALA A 294 8.34 1.90 -0.67
CA ALA A 294 6.94 1.49 -0.85
C ALA A 294 6.10 1.79 0.40
N CYS A 295 6.62 1.48 1.59
CA CYS A 295 5.94 1.77 2.85
C CYS A 295 5.73 3.28 3.04
N LEU A 296 6.80 4.08 2.90
CA LEU A 296 6.73 5.53 3.07
C LEU A 296 5.84 6.20 2.02
N SER A 297 5.87 5.72 0.77
CA SER A 297 4.98 6.22 -0.28
C SER A 297 3.51 6.01 0.06
N SER A 298 3.17 4.80 0.53
CA SER A 298 1.80 4.45 0.90
C SER A 298 1.33 5.23 2.13
N ALA A 299 2.21 5.43 3.12
CA ALA A 299 1.93 6.26 4.28
C ALA A 299 1.68 7.72 3.90
N LEU A 300 2.54 8.31 3.04
CA LEU A 300 2.37 9.67 2.52
C LEU A 300 1.10 9.82 1.68
N GLY A 301 0.81 8.85 0.81
CA GLY A 301 -0.39 8.84 -0.02
C GLY A 301 -1.66 8.83 0.82
N SER A 302 -1.73 7.96 1.83
CA SER A 302 -2.86 7.89 2.77
C SER A 302 -2.97 9.13 3.65
N MET A 303 -1.85 9.68 4.11
CA MET A 303 -1.82 10.91 4.92
C MET A 303 -2.22 12.17 4.13
N LEU A 304 -2.06 12.17 2.81
CA LEU A 304 -2.57 13.21 1.93
C LEU A 304 -4.05 13.01 1.58
N ALA A 305 -4.50 11.77 1.40
CA ALA A 305 -5.85 11.45 0.95
C ALA A 305 -6.90 11.53 2.06
N ALA A 306 -6.62 10.98 3.25
CA ALA A 306 -7.57 10.92 4.36
C ALA A 306 -8.12 12.30 4.77
N PRO A 307 -7.28 13.33 5.02
CA PRO A 307 -7.77 14.65 5.38
C PRO A 307 -8.66 15.30 4.31
N ARG A 308 -8.41 15.04 3.03
CA ARG A 308 -9.21 15.58 1.92
C ARG A 308 -10.60 14.95 1.85
N VAL A 309 -10.73 13.65 2.16
CA VAL A 309 -12.03 12.99 2.28
C VAL A 309 -12.82 13.57 3.44
N LEU A 310 -12.18 13.73 4.60
CA LEU A 310 -12.82 14.31 5.78
C LEU A 310 -13.21 15.78 5.57
N GLN A 311 -12.38 16.55 4.88
CA GLN A 311 -12.71 17.92 4.48
C GLN A 311 -13.96 17.97 3.61
N ALA A 312 -14.06 17.11 2.61
CA ALA A 312 -15.22 17.03 1.73
C ALA A 312 -16.50 16.62 2.49
N LEU A 313 -16.43 15.65 3.39
CA LEU A 313 -17.51 15.25 4.30
C LEU A 313 -17.99 16.43 5.17
N SER A 314 -17.05 17.23 5.67
CA SER A 314 -17.34 18.39 6.51
C SER A 314 -17.98 19.54 5.71
N HIS A 315 -17.57 19.76 4.47
CA HIS A 315 -18.19 20.75 3.58
C HIS A 315 -19.66 20.41 3.25
N ASP A 316 -19.96 19.12 3.12
CA ASP A 316 -21.33 18.62 2.87
C ASP A 316 -22.16 18.50 4.17
N GLY A 317 -21.56 18.82 5.34
CA GLY A 317 -22.26 18.81 6.62
C GLY A 317 -22.42 17.43 7.28
N ALA A 318 -21.77 16.39 6.72
CA ALA A 318 -21.79 15.05 7.29
C ALA A 318 -20.87 14.91 8.54
N THR A 319 -19.91 15.83 8.70
CA THR A 319 -19.02 15.89 9.86
C THR A 319 -18.91 17.35 10.35
N PRO A 320 -18.38 17.59 11.57
CA PRO A 320 -18.29 18.94 12.13
C PRO A 320 -17.57 19.93 11.20
N ARG A 321 -18.16 21.11 11.01
CA ARG A 321 -17.69 22.13 10.05
C ARG A 321 -16.25 22.61 10.25
N PHE A 322 -15.72 22.55 11.47
CA PHE A 322 -14.34 22.98 11.74
C PHE A 322 -13.30 22.08 11.07
N LEU A 323 -13.62 20.80 10.84
CA LEU A 323 -12.74 19.83 10.15
C LEU A 323 -12.59 20.15 8.65
N GLY A 324 -13.56 20.88 8.08
CA GLY A 324 -13.52 21.33 6.68
C GLY A 324 -12.72 22.59 6.43
N ARG A 325 -12.22 23.26 7.49
CA ARG A 325 -11.44 24.50 7.32
C ARG A 325 -10.12 24.23 6.63
N GLY A 326 -9.95 24.86 5.47
CA GLY A 326 -8.69 24.89 4.76
C GLY A 326 -7.81 26.07 5.14
N PHE A 327 -6.51 25.91 4.99
CA PHE A 327 -5.49 26.90 5.30
C PHE A 327 -4.59 27.16 4.09
N GLY A 328 -4.15 28.41 3.93
CA GLY A 328 -3.26 28.80 2.84
C GLY A 328 -3.95 28.90 1.47
N SER A 329 -3.14 29.06 0.42
CA SER A 329 -3.61 29.24 -0.97
C SER A 329 -4.17 27.94 -1.58
N ASN A 330 -3.81 26.79 -1.03
CA ASN A 330 -4.18 25.46 -1.55
C ASN A 330 -5.32 24.80 -0.77
N ASP A 331 -5.94 25.54 0.17
CA ASP A 331 -7.05 25.04 1.01
C ASP A 331 -6.69 23.74 1.78
N ASP A 332 -5.47 23.71 2.38
CA ASP A 332 -4.94 22.54 3.07
C ASP A 332 -5.71 22.21 4.35
N PRO A 333 -6.24 20.98 4.52
CA PRO A 333 -7.10 20.60 5.65
C PRO A 333 -6.31 20.24 6.91
N ARG A 334 -5.67 21.21 7.58
CA ARG A 334 -4.78 20.97 8.73
C ARG A 334 -5.47 20.32 9.93
N PHE A 335 -6.72 20.68 10.23
CA PHE A 335 -7.48 20.05 11.33
C PHE A 335 -7.81 18.59 11.03
N ALA A 336 -8.19 18.30 9.79
CA ALA A 336 -8.43 16.93 9.36
C ALA A 336 -7.13 16.10 9.36
N ALA A 337 -5.99 16.70 8.99
CA ALA A 337 -4.68 16.05 9.06
C ALA A 337 -4.27 15.74 10.51
N ALA A 338 -4.53 16.66 11.45
CA ALA A 338 -4.29 16.43 12.87
C ALA A 338 -5.15 15.27 13.41
N LEU A 339 -6.44 15.20 13.03
CA LEU A 339 -7.30 14.08 13.43
C LEU A 339 -6.83 12.77 12.82
N THR A 340 -6.42 12.75 11.54
CA THR A 340 -5.83 11.58 10.89
C THR A 340 -4.59 11.09 11.64
N PHE A 341 -3.70 12.00 12.02
CA PHE A 341 -2.51 11.70 12.82
C PHE A 341 -2.87 11.11 14.19
N ILE A 342 -3.84 11.69 14.90
CA ILE A 342 -4.26 11.18 16.22
C ILE A 342 -4.78 9.75 16.09
N ILE A 343 -5.63 9.46 15.10
CA ILE A 343 -6.15 8.11 14.85
C ILE A 343 -4.99 7.16 14.55
N ALA A 344 -4.08 7.52 13.65
CA ALA A 344 -2.93 6.71 13.31
C ALA A 344 -2.02 6.46 14.54
N ALA A 345 -1.76 7.48 15.35
CA ALA A 345 -0.96 7.36 16.58
C ALA A 345 -1.60 6.42 17.62
N VAL A 346 -2.92 6.51 17.80
CA VAL A 346 -3.66 5.59 18.67
C VAL A 346 -3.56 4.15 18.16
N VAL A 347 -3.69 3.94 16.86
CA VAL A 347 -3.57 2.59 16.26
C VAL A 347 -2.16 2.04 16.43
N VAL A 348 -1.10 2.85 16.21
CA VAL A 348 0.30 2.44 16.44
C VAL A 348 0.54 2.08 17.90
N TYR A 349 -0.02 2.86 18.83
CA TYR A 349 0.23 2.65 20.27
C TYR A 349 -0.55 1.48 20.84
N CYS A 350 -1.83 1.35 20.49
CA CYS A 350 -2.75 0.34 21.02
C CYS A 350 -2.79 -0.94 20.20
N GLY A 351 -2.36 -0.91 18.94
CA GLY A 351 -2.34 -2.07 18.07
C GLY A 351 -1.24 -3.06 18.47
N ASN A 352 -1.60 -4.34 18.58
CA ASN A 352 -0.63 -5.44 18.47
C ASN A 352 -0.47 -5.71 16.97
N ILE A 353 0.31 -4.86 16.34
CA ILE A 353 0.61 -4.99 14.90
C ILE A 353 1.86 -5.83 14.78
#